data_f4b62e9ba1e834c7b0060fb05082caba
#
_entry.id   f4b62e9ba1e834c7b0060fb05082caba
#
_cell.length_a   1.000
_cell.length_b   1.000
_cell.length_c   1.000
_cell.angle_alpha   90.00
_cell.angle_beta   90.00
_cell.angle_gamma   90.00
#
_symmetry.space_group_name_H-M   'P 1'
#
loop_
_entity.id
_entity.type
_entity.pdbx_description
1 polymer ?
#
loop_
_entity_poly.entity_id
_entity_poly.type
_entity_poly.pdbx_seq_one_letter_code
_entity_poly.pdbx_strand_id
1 'polypeptide(L)'
;VNAGFLWNSFPRALDLTHPGAREDVGNVIHSAAQEWGFSYLKLDFLYAAALPGIFYDATQTRAQVLRSGLELVREAAGDETFLLGCGCPLGPAVGLVDGMRIGADTARRWFPYFKGIQSLLKKEASFPSAFNAAHNALTRSDLHKRWWINDPDCLLLRPETKLTKTEVETIASVIALTGGSLIISDHVPGLPEERLNILKSLLPVIGERPYILDWFDSSTPQRIQLDLDGPTGPWHLVALFNWEETPQDKIFKPGEFYLESSGEMYAREFWKGQTHQLLESDDNEKCLVFPQVPAHGVIVLAIRARHPYRSQYLGSSLHISQGLEVAHWQPRDNTLELELVRPGDSRGQVELAIPGQIELATLNQSPISWQSKSGDIHSFDLDFHQSAQIAINYS
;
A
#
# COMPACT_ATOMS: atom_id res chain seq x y z
N VAL A 1 26.03 26.76 -3.28
CA VAL A 1 25.78 26.19 -1.96
C VAL A 1 26.43 24.82 -1.87
N ASN A 2 27.02 24.46 -0.73
CA ASN A 2 27.57 23.13 -0.50
C ASN A 2 26.44 22.16 -0.16
N ALA A 3 26.28 21.07 -0.94
CA ALA A 3 25.22 20.07 -0.78
C ALA A 3 25.57 18.95 0.21
N GLY A 4 26.63 19.11 1.04
CA GLY A 4 27.11 18.12 1.96
C GLY A 4 28.11 17.15 1.32
N PHE A 5 28.49 16.09 2.07
CA PHE A 5 29.38 15.05 1.57
C PHE A 5 28.55 13.92 0.94
N LEU A 6 28.57 13.85 -0.40
CA LEU A 6 27.88 12.83 -1.17
C LEU A 6 28.84 12.18 -2.17
N TRP A 7 28.77 10.87 -2.33
CA TRP A 7 29.58 10.10 -3.30
C TRP A 7 31.09 10.42 -3.23
N ASN A 8 31.61 10.52 -2.02
CA ASN A 8 33.02 10.88 -1.75
C ASN A 8 33.43 12.29 -2.25
N SER A 9 32.48 13.20 -2.39
CA SER A 9 32.73 14.57 -2.80
C SER A 9 31.84 15.58 -2.06
N PHE A 10 32.15 16.87 -2.22
CA PHE A 10 31.31 17.97 -1.73
C PHE A 10 30.63 18.66 -2.92
N PRO A 11 29.52 18.11 -3.45
CA PRO A 11 28.81 18.73 -4.59
C PRO A 11 28.26 20.11 -4.19
N ARG A 12 28.03 20.95 -5.18
CA ARG A 12 27.42 22.25 -5.01
C ARG A 12 26.01 22.22 -5.57
N ALA A 13 25.05 22.82 -4.86
CA ALA A 13 23.71 23.05 -5.37
C ALA A 13 23.66 24.35 -6.19
N LEU A 14 22.79 24.38 -7.19
CA LEU A 14 22.47 25.59 -7.93
C LEU A 14 21.75 26.58 -7.02
N ASP A 15 22.03 27.86 -7.24
CA ASP A 15 21.30 28.95 -6.62
C ASP A 15 20.14 29.37 -7.53
N LEU A 16 18.93 28.93 -7.20
CA LEU A 16 17.74 29.22 -8.00
C LEU A 16 17.22 30.66 -7.83
N THR A 17 17.92 31.51 -7.10
CA THR A 17 17.68 32.97 -7.13
C THR A 17 18.51 33.65 -8.20
N HIS A 18 19.56 32.98 -8.76
CA HIS A 18 20.38 33.53 -9.83
C HIS A 18 19.69 33.35 -11.20
N PRO A 19 19.54 34.43 -12.01
CA PRO A 19 18.80 34.35 -13.28
C PRO A 19 19.30 33.25 -14.24
N GLY A 20 20.62 33.15 -14.44
CA GLY A 20 21.18 32.13 -15.33
C GLY A 20 20.94 30.69 -14.86
N ALA A 21 20.96 30.40 -13.52
CA ALA A 21 20.62 29.09 -13.00
C ALA A 21 19.14 28.76 -13.22
N ARG A 22 18.25 29.75 -13.12
CA ARG A 22 16.82 29.59 -13.42
C ARG A 22 16.58 29.26 -14.89
N GLU A 23 17.26 30.01 -15.79
CA GLU A 23 17.17 29.79 -17.24
C GLU A 23 17.64 28.35 -17.60
N ASP A 24 18.79 27.90 -17.08
CA ASP A 24 19.31 26.56 -17.31
C ASP A 24 18.34 25.48 -16.85
N VAL A 25 17.83 25.59 -15.61
CA VAL A 25 16.89 24.60 -15.06
C VAL A 25 15.59 24.60 -15.85
N GLY A 26 15.05 25.79 -16.21
CA GLY A 26 13.85 25.90 -17.04
C GLY A 26 14.02 25.21 -18.39
N ASN A 27 15.15 25.45 -19.07
CA ASN A 27 15.45 24.81 -20.35
C ASN A 27 15.58 23.29 -20.25
N VAL A 28 16.26 22.76 -19.22
CA VAL A 28 16.40 21.32 -19.02
C VAL A 28 15.04 20.64 -18.80
N ILE A 29 14.20 21.22 -17.96
CA ILE A 29 12.85 20.69 -17.69
C ILE A 29 11.96 20.80 -18.94
N HIS A 30 11.98 21.93 -19.62
CA HIS A 30 11.23 22.11 -20.86
C HIS A 30 11.65 21.09 -21.93
N SER A 31 12.95 20.90 -22.15
CA SER A 31 13.43 19.91 -23.11
C SER A 31 12.97 18.50 -22.74
N ALA A 32 13.04 18.11 -21.45
CA ALA A 32 12.60 16.79 -21.01
C ALA A 32 11.08 16.59 -21.21
N ALA A 33 10.27 17.56 -20.80
CA ALA A 33 8.82 17.42 -20.81
C ALA A 33 8.22 17.69 -22.20
N GLN A 34 8.64 18.77 -22.86
CA GLN A 34 7.97 19.27 -24.07
C GLN A 34 8.65 18.80 -25.36
N GLU A 35 10.00 18.76 -25.43
CA GLU A 35 10.69 18.36 -26.65
C GLU A 35 10.85 16.83 -26.74
N TRP A 36 11.21 16.16 -25.63
CA TRP A 36 11.36 14.71 -25.59
C TRP A 36 10.08 13.96 -25.23
N GLY A 37 9.06 14.67 -24.72
CA GLY A 37 7.74 14.14 -24.47
C GLY A 37 7.63 13.22 -23.26
N PHE A 38 8.49 13.39 -22.25
CA PHE A 38 8.34 12.63 -21.00
C PHE A 38 7.14 13.17 -20.20
N SER A 39 6.13 12.34 -20.04
CA SER A 39 4.93 12.66 -19.27
C SER A 39 5.08 12.46 -17.74
N TYR A 40 6.24 11.95 -17.29
CA TYR A 40 6.53 11.71 -15.88
C TYR A 40 7.99 12.05 -15.59
N LEU A 41 8.23 12.99 -14.66
CA LEU A 41 9.56 13.39 -14.23
C LEU A 41 9.74 13.19 -12.73
N LYS A 42 10.74 12.40 -12.32
CA LYS A 42 11.17 12.28 -10.92
C LYS A 42 12.32 13.26 -10.68
N LEU A 43 12.10 14.19 -9.76
CA LEU A 43 13.04 15.24 -9.39
C LEU A 43 13.71 14.90 -8.08
N ASP A 44 14.96 14.47 -8.12
CA ASP A 44 15.66 13.99 -6.93
C ASP A 44 16.57 15.06 -6.28
N PHE A 45 16.90 14.84 -4.99
CA PHE A 45 17.76 15.73 -4.19
C PHE A 45 17.29 17.18 -4.12
N LEU A 46 16.00 17.44 -4.18
CA LEU A 46 15.42 18.80 -4.18
C LEU A 46 15.76 19.61 -2.92
N TYR A 47 16.11 18.94 -1.80
CA TYR A 47 16.62 19.62 -0.59
C TYR A 47 17.84 20.49 -0.86
N ALA A 48 18.62 20.18 -1.91
CA ALA A 48 19.87 20.87 -2.21
C ALA A 48 19.64 22.37 -2.48
N ALA A 49 18.53 22.75 -3.13
CA ALA A 49 18.16 24.13 -3.37
C ALA A 49 17.78 24.90 -2.11
N ALA A 50 17.49 24.20 -1.01
CA ALA A 50 17.12 24.81 0.29
C ALA A 50 18.25 24.73 1.34
N LEU A 51 19.47 24.34 0.97
CA LEU A 51 20.60 24.30 1.90
C LEU A 51 21.07 25.70 2.31
N PRO A 52 21.66 25.85 3.54
CA PRO A 52 22.26 27.11 3.95
C PRO A 52 23.38 27.55 2.99
N GLY A 53 23.37 28.81 2.59
CA GLY A 53 24.37 29.36 1.69
C GLY A 53 24.20 30.85 1.48
N ILE A 54 25.05 31.43 0.66
CA ILE A 54 24.95 32.83 0.18
C ILE A 54 24.22 32.76 -1.14
N PHE A 55 23.04 33.34 -1.19
CA PHE A 55 22.19 33.41 -2.38
C PHE A 55 22.39 34.72 -3.11
N TYR A 56 22.17 34.74 -4.42
CA TYR A 56 22.17 35.93 -5.27
C TYR A 56 21.12 36.93 -4.78
N ASP A 57 19.90 36.45 -4.51
CA ASP A 57 18.87 37.23 -3.80
C ASP A 57 18.86 36.84 -2.32
N ALA A 58 19.53 37.63 -1.50
CA ALA A 58 19.66 37.39 -0.05
C ALA A 58 18.37 37.75 0.74
N THR A 59 17.34 38.26 0.08
CA THR A 59 16.07 38.64 0.76
C THR A 59 15.12 37.44 0.96
N GLN A 60 15.31 36.36 0.21
CA GLN A 60 14.46 35.19 0.25
C GLN A 60 14.90 34.21 1.37
N THR A 61 13.91 33.64 2.04
CA THR A 61 14.13 32.50 2.91
C THR A 61 14.40 31.22 2.09
N ARG A 62 15.09 30.26 2.67
CA ARG A 62 15.37 28.95 2.02
C ARG A 62 14.11 28.26 1.50
N ALA A 63 12.98 28.38 2.21
CA ALA A 63 11.69 27.84 1.78
C ALA A 63 11.15 28.57 0.54
N GLN A 64 11.29 29.90 0.47
CA GLN A 64 10.89 30.67 -0.69
C GLN A 64 11.75 30.37 -1.91
N VAL A 65 13.08 30.20 -1.73
CA VAL A 65 14.00 29.80 -2.81
C VAL A 65 13.58 28.47 -3.42
N LEU A 66 13.33 27.44 -2.59
CA LEU A 66 12.90 26.14 -3.07
C LEU A 66 11.53 26.23 -3.77
N ARG A 67 10.58 26.93 -3.15
CA ARG A 67 9.24 27.10 -3.76
C ARG A 67 9.30 27.78 -5.12
N SER A 68 10.02 28.90 -5.22
CA SER A 68 10.21 29.62 -6.49
C SER A 68 10.90 28.75 -7.55
N GLY A 69 11.83 27.88 -7.13
CA GLY A 69 12.43 26.90 -8.05
C GLY A 69 11.45 25.84 -8.53
N LEU A 70 10.57 25.34 -7.67
CA LEU A 70 9.54 24.38 -8.04
C LEU A 70 8.43 25.03 -8.91
N GLU A 71 8.10 26.28 -8.69
CA GLU A 71 7.19 27.05 -9.57
C GLU A 71 7.75 27.14 -10.98
N LEU A 72 9.05 27.46 -11.13
CA LEU A 72 9.74 27.44 -12.43
C LEU A 72 9.69 26.04 -13.08
N VAL A 73 9.94 24.99 -12.31
CA VAL A 73 9.90 23.61 -12.81
C VAL A 73 8.51 23.24 -13.30
N ARG A 74 7.45 23.59 -12.57
CA ARG A 74 6.07 23.36 -12.97
C ARG A 74 5.72 24.13 -14.24
N GLU A 75 6.08 25.41 -14.32
CA GLU A 75 5.87 26.22 -15.50
C GLU A 75 6.55 25.63 -16.75
N ALA A 76 7.81 25.20 -16.61
CA ALA A 76 8.58 24.64 -17.72
C ALA A 76 8.09 23.24 -18.13
N ALA A 77 7.61 22.43 -17.19
CA ALA A 77 7.08 21.09 -17.44
C ALA A 77 5.66 21.12 -18.04
N GLY A 78 4.88 22.18 -17.76
CA GLY A 78 3.45 22.23 -18.09
C GLY A 78 2.59 21.35 -17.19
N ASP A 79 1.26 21.51 -17.29
CA ASP A 79 0.30 20.87 -16.39
C ASP A 79 0.10 19.37 -16.67
N GLU A 80 0.36 18.92 -17.89
CA GLU A 80 0.17 17.51 -18.31
C GLU A 80 1.31 16.59 -17.87
N THR A 81 2.44 17.15 -17.40
CA THR A 81 3.58 16.34 -16.94
C THR A 81 3.46 16.04 -15.46
N PHE A 82 3.43 14.76 -15.10
CA PHE A 82 3.45 14.32 -13.70
C PHE A 82 4.82 14.58 -13.07
N LEU A 83 4.88 15.41 -12.04
CA LEU A 83 6.09 15.71 -11.28
C LEU A 83 6.12 14.95 -9.97
N LEU A 84 7.11 14.08 -9.79
CA LEU A 84 7.41 13.41 -8.51
C LEU A 84 8.57 14.11 -7.81
N GLY A 85 8.31 14.74 -6.68
CA GLY A 85 9.37 15.27 -5.82
C GLY A 85 10.04 14.18 -4.99
N CYS A 86 11.38 14.19 -4.91
CA CYS A 86 12.15 13.25 -4.10
C CYS A 86 13.26 13.99 -3.36
N GLY A 87 13.57 13.56 -2.13
CA GLY A 87 14.51 14.28 -1.27
C GLY A 87 14.10 15.74 -1.08
N CYS A 88 12.83 16.03 -0.91
CA CYS A 88 12.26 17.38 -0.93
C CYS A 88 11.72 17.79 0.45
N PRO A 89 12.03 18.98 0.95
CA PRO A 89 11.28 19.61 2.03
C PRO A 89 9.80 19.74 1.63
N LEU A 90 8.89 19.12 2.41
CA LEU A 90 7.49 18.91 1.99
C LEU A 90 6.70 20.21 1.84
N GLY A 91 6.78 21.13 2.82
CA GLY A 91 5.96 22.35 2.84
C GLY A 91 6.06 23.21 1.57
N PRO A 92 7.26 23.56 1.08
CA PRO A 92 7.42 24.38 -0.13
C PRO A 92 6.87 23.73 -1.42
N ALA A 93 6.71 22.39 -1.44
CA ALA A 93 6.28 21.65 -2.64
C ALA A 93 4.76 21.51 -2.77
N VAL A 94 3.99 21.85 -1.73
CA VAL A 94 2.52 21.71 -1.73
C VAL A 94 1.90 22.52 -2.86
N GLY A 95 1.11 21.85 -3.73
CA GLY A 95 0.44 22.43 -4.88
C GLY A 95 1.31 22.57 -6.13
N LEU A 96 2.58 22.11 -6.11
CA LEU A 96 3.52 22.23 -7.25
C LEU A 96 3.95 20.88 -7.81
N VAL A 97 3.80 19.80 -7.06
CA VAL A 97 4.11 18.43 -7.49
C VAL A 97 2.88 17.54 -7.37
N ASP A 98 2.78 16.54 -8.25
CA ASP A 98 1.67 15.60 -8.29
C ASP A 98 1.92 14.40 -7.39
N GLY A 99 3.18 14.03 -7.19
CA GLY A 99 3.63 12.98 -6.31
C GLY A 99 4.81 13.40 -5.44
N MET A 100 5.00 12.70 -4.32
CA MET A 100 6.11 12.99 -3.39
C MET A 100 6.63 11.71 -2.75
N ARG A 101 7.94 11.47 -2.83
CA ARG A 101 8.64 10.53 -1.98
C ARG A 101 8.54 10.98 -0.53
N ILE A 102 7.85 10.22 0.28
CA ILE A 102 7.50 10.60 1.65
C ILE A 102 8.44 10.04 2.72
N GLY A 103 9.42 9.24 2.36
CA GLY A 103 10.31 8.59 3.32
C GLY A 103 11.72 8.38 2.81
N ALA A 104 12.53 7.74 3.67
CA ALA A 104 13.85 7.26 3.31
C ALA A 104 13.74 6.18 2.22
N ASP A 105 14.83 5.96 1.48
CA ASP A 105 14.91 4.87 0.53
C ASP A 105 14.69 3.53 1.23
N THR A 106 13.97 2.64 0.57
CA THR A 106 13.92 1.24 0.99
C THR A 106 15.31 0.61 0.83
N ALA A 107 15.56 -0.45 1.59
CA ALA A 107 16.83 -1.18 1.48
C ALA A 107 16.62 -2.68 1.64
N ARG A 108 17.65 -3.46 1.26
CA ARG A 108 17.64 -4.92 1.31
C ARG A 108 17.67 -5.52 2.71
N ARG A 109 17.44 -4.72 3.76
CA ARG A 109 17.44 -5.10 5.18
C ARG A 109 16.29 -4.41 5.90
N TRP A 110 15.82 -5.05 6.94
CA TRP A 110 14.76 -4.49 7.76
C TRP A 110 15.19 -3.20 8.46
N PHE A 111 16.31 -3.21 9.18
CA PHE A 111 16.84 -2.01 9.82
C PHE A 111 18.05 -1.42 9.07
N PRO A 112 18.34 -0.12 9.25
CA PRO A 112 19.52 0.51 8.69
C PRO A 112 20.80 -0.26 9.07
N TYR A 113 21.70 -0.38 8.12
CA TYR A 113 22.94 -1.11 8.30
C TYR A 113 24.15 -0.29 7.86
N PHE A 114 25.00 0.05 8.84
CA PHE A 114 26.33 0.57 8.61
C PHE A 114 27.32 -0.18 9.50
N LYS A 115 28.37 -0.71 8.89
CA LYS A 115 29.41 -1.46 9.62
C LYS A 115 30.02 -0.61 10.72
N GLY A 116 29.91 -1.07 11.97
CA GLY A 116 30.52 -0.41 13.16
C GLY A 116 29.60 0.55 13.93
N ILE A 117 28.51 1.03 13.34
CA ILE A 117 27.59 2.00 14.01
C ILE A 117 26.12 1.62 13.94
N GLN A 118 25.83 0.34 13.74
CA GLN A 118 24.47 -0.17 13.50
C GLN A 118 23.47 0.16 14.61
N SER A 119 23.89 0.06 15.87
CA SER A 119 23.02 0.32 17.03
C SER A 119 22.60 1.79 17.14
N LEU A 120 23.43 2.71 16.68
CA LEU A 120 23.12 4.15 16.68
C LEU A 120 22.14 4.53 15.57
N LEU A 121 22.23 3.85 14.40
CA LEU A 121 21.42 4.18 13.24
C LEU A 121 20.05 3.49 13.23
N LYS A 122 19.84 2.47 14.07
CA LYS A 122 18.59 1.71 14.11
C LYS A 122 17.34 2.57 14.36
N LYS A 123 17.51 3.67 15.11
CA LYS A 123 16.43 4.60 15.47
C LYS A 123 16.36 5.84 14.56
N GLU A 124 17.24 5.96 13.59
CA GLU A 124 17.31 7.14 12.71
C GLU A 124 16.40 6.93 11.50
N ALA A 125 15.24 7.58 11.50
CA ALA A 125 14.17 7.40 10.51
C ALA A 125 14.53 7.89 9.09
N SER A 126 15.63 8.64 8.93
CA SER A 126 16.09 9.16 7.63
C SER A 126 17.04 8.20 6.89
N PHE A 127 17.50 7.12 7.54
CA PHE A 127 18.40 6.17 6.91
C PHE A 127 17.67 5.09 6.11
N PRO A 128 18.23 4.69 4.95
CA PRO A 128 17.63 3.65 4.09
C PRO A 128 17.43 2.32 4.83
N SER A 129 16.20 1.85 4.87
CA SER A 129 15.80 0.53 5.36
C SER A 129 14.34 0.22 5.04
N ALA A 130 13.95 -1.04 5.04
CA ALA A 130 12.57 -1.46 4.83
C ALA A 130 11.64 -0.95 5.95
N PHE A 131 12.10 -1.05 7.20
CA PHE A 131 11.34 -0.54 8.35
C PHE A 131 11.10 0.98 8.26
N ASN A 132 12.15 1.77 7.95
CA ASN A 132 12.01 3.23 7.86
C ASN A 132 11.10 3.65 6.70
N ALA A 133 11.14 2.96 5.57
CA ALA A 133 10.21 3.18 4.46
C ALA A 133 8.76 2.92 4.91
N ALA A 134 8.49 1.77 5.58
CA ALA A 134 7.19 1.44 6.12
C ALA A 134 6.71 2.44 7.19
N HIS A 135 7.58 2.79 8.13
CA HIS A 135 7.28 3.77 9.18
C HIS A 135 6.89 5.13 8.57
N ASN A 136 7.66 5.63 7.60
CA ASN A 136 7.34 6.89 6.94
C ASN A 136 6.05 6.80 6.10
N ALA A 137 5.80 5.67 5.42
CA ALA A 137 4.58 5.46 4.66
C ALA A 137 3.33 5.52 5.56
N LEU A 138 3.38 4.87 6.72
CA LEU A 138 2.30 4.90 7.71
C LEU A 138 2.12 6.30 8.32
N THR A 139 3.20 6.89 8.86
CA THR A 139 3.12 8.16 9.58
C THR A 139 2.85 9.37 8.68
N ARG A 140 2.94 9.21 7.37
CA ARG A 140 2.63 10.24 6.36
C ARG A 140 1.49 9.84 5.41
N SER A 141 0.79 8.74 5.70
CA SER A 141 -0.34 8.29 4.89
C SER A 141 -1.43 9.34 4.72
N ASP A 142 -1.62 10.20 5.71
CA ASP A 142 -2.60 11.28 5.72
C ASP A 142 -2.33 12.37 4.64
N LEU A 143 -1.13 12.45 4.09
CA LEU A 143 -0.79 13.36 2.99
C LEU A 143 -1.30 12.87 1.63
N HIS A 144 -1.55 11.55 1.49
CA HIS A 144 -2.01 10.94 0.25
C HIS A 144 -3.37 11.52 -0.17
N LYS A 145 -3.50 11.91 -1.45
CA LYS A 145 -4.70 12.56 -2.02
C LYS A 145 -5.14 13.88 -1.35
N ARG A 146 -4.40 14.37 -0.33
CA ARG A 146 -4.62 15.71 0.23
C ARG A 146 -3.68 16.74 -0.39
N TRP A 147 -2.41 16.37 -0.52
CA TRP A 147 -1.37 17.25 -1.09
C TRP A 147 -0.81 16.71 -2.40
N TRP A 148 -0.67 15.38 -2.51
CA TRP A 148 -0.08 14.66 -3.65
C TRP A 148 -0.39 13.17 -3.58
N ILE A 149 0.08 12.42 -4.58
CA ILE A 149 0.17 10.97 -4.51
C ILE A 149 1.44 10.60 -3.74
N ASN A 150 1.31 9.87 -2.63
CA ASN A 150 2.47 9.42 -1.86
C ASN A 150 3.30 8.41 -2.65
N ASP A 151 4.62 8.56 -2.61
CA ASP A 151 5.58 7.56 -3.07
C ASP A 151 6.28 6.94 -1.84
N PRO A 152 5.95 5.69 -1.47
CA PRO A 152 6.55 4.99 -0.34
C PRO A 152 7.92 4.38 -0.66
N ASP A 153 8.41 4.53 -1.87
CA ASP A 153 9.53 3.83 -2.50
C ASP A 153 9.21 2.42 -3.02
N CYS A 154 10.23 1.72 -3.46
CA CYS A 154 10.12 0.43 -4.13
C CYS A 154 9.76 -0.71 -3.19
N LEU A 155 8.83 -1.57 -3.61
CA LEU A 155 8.71 -2.91 -3.07
C LEU A 155 9.85 -3.78 -3.61
N LEU A 156 10.63 -4.40 -2.73
CA LEU A 156 11.73 -5.30 -3.08
C LEU A 156 11.28 -6.76 -2.95
N LEU A 157 11.09 -7.40 -4.09
CA LEU A 157 10.60 -8.79 -4.18
C LEU A 157 11.71 -9.81 -4.46
N ARG A 158 12.87 -9.36 -5.00
CA ARG A 158 13.99 -10.25 -5.33
C ARG A 158 14.48 -11.04 -4.11
N PRO A 159 14.80 -12.33 -4.26
CA PRO A 159 15.22 -13.20 -3.13
C PRO A 159 16.61 -12.86 -2.58
N GLU A 160 17.44 -12.11 -3.32
CA GLU A 160 18.80 -11.73 -2.91
C GLU A 160 18.82 -10.61 -1.84
N THR A 161 17.68 -10.16 -1.37
CA THR A 161 17.58 -9.30 -0.20
C THR A 161 17.87 -10.08 1.09
N LYS A 162 17.99 -9.37 2.20
CA LYS A 162 18.04 -9.95 3.55
C LYS A 162 16.68 -9.91 4.25
N LEU A 163 15.63 -9.56 3.49
CA LEU A 163 14.27 -9.54 3.98
C LEU A 163 13.68 -10.96 3.97
N THR A 164 13.06 -11.32 5.06
CA THR A 164 12.28 -12.56 5.17
C THR A 164 10.98 -12.44 4.34
N LYS A 165 10.31 -13.56 4.06
CA LYS A 165 9.00 -13.54 3.41
C LYS A 165 8.01 -12.68 4.20
N THR A 166 7.97 -12.84 5.51
CA THR A 166 7.11 -12.05 6.41
C THR A 166 7.36 -10.55 6.29
N GLU A 167 8.61 -10.11 6.27
CA GLU A 167 8.95 -8.69 6.11
C GLU A 167 8.52 -8.15 4.74
N VAL A 168 8.63 -8.95 3.69
CA VAL A 168 8.14 -8.55 2.35
C VAL A 168 6.62 -8.44 2.33
N GLU A 169 5.89 -9.38 2.94
CA GLU A 169 4.43 -9.33 3.09
C GLU A 169 3.99 -8.10 3.89
N THR A 170 4.74 -7.74 4.93
CA THR A 170 4.48 -6.54 5.73
C THR A 170 4.68 -5.26 4.92
N ILE A 171 5.81 -5.13 4.19
CA ILE A 171 6.03 -3.96 3.32
C ILE A 171 4.98 -3.87 2.22
N ALA A 172 4.65 -5.01 1.59
CA ALA A 172 3.59 -5.09 0.59
C ALA A 172 2.24 -4.61 1.16
N SER A 173 1.89 -5.03 2.38
CA SER A 173 0.68 -4.60 3.08
C SER A 173 0.69 -3.10 3.38
N VAL A 174 1.81 -2.56 3.88
CA VAL A 174 1.94 -1.11 4.13
C VAL A 174 1.73 -0.32 2.85
N ILE A 175 2.43 -0.68 1.76
CA ILE A 175 2.30 0.01 0.46
C ILE A 175 0.85 -0.04 -0.03
N ALA A 176 0.22 -1.22 -0.03
CA ALA A 176 -1.14 -1.39 -0.52
C ALA A 176 -2.17 -0.61 0.32
N LEU A 177 -2.03 -0.66 1.65
CA LEU A 177 -3.03 -0.10 2.57
C LEU A 177 -2.81 1.40 2.85
N THR A 178 -1.71 2.01 2.44
CA THR A 178 -1.48 3.47 2.52
C THR A 178 -1.80 4.20 1.21
N GLY A 179 -2.19 3.49 0.17
CA GLY A 179 -2.80 4.01 -1.04
C GLY A 179 -1.85 4.64 -2.07
N GLY A 180 -0.57 4.79 -1.75
CA GLY A 180 0.41 5.44 -2.60
C GLY A 180 0.78 4.68 -3.88
N SER A 181 1.83 5.14 -4.54
CA SER A 181 2.38 4.50 -5.74
C SER A 181 2.93 3.10 -5.42
N LEU A 182 2.72 2.15 -6.32
CA LEU A 182 3.39 0.84 -6.28
C LEU A 182 4.56 0.87 -7.28
N ILE A 183 5.77 0.90 -6.76
CA ILE A 183 7.00 0.95 -7.55
C ILE A 183 7.81 -0.32 -7.32
N ILE A 184 8.39 -0.84 -8.38
CA ILE A 184 9.23 -2.05 -8.36
C ILE A 184 10.54 -1.75 -9.05
N SER A 185 11.66 -2.16 -8.44
CA SER A 185 13.00 -2.04 -9.01
C SER A 185 13.64 -3.40 -9.33
N ASP A 186 12.83 -4.47 -9.35
CA ASP A 186 13.27 -5.83 -9.59
C ASP A 186 13.15 -6.23 -11.06
N HIS A 187 13.93 -7.22 -11.49
CA HIS A 187 13.77 -7.88 -12.78
C HIS A 187 12.57 -8.83 -12.73
N VAL A 188 11.38 -8.31 -13.02
CA VAL A 188 10.10 -9.01 -12.88
C VAL A 188 10.07 -10.39 -13.55
N PRO A 189 10.55 -10.58 -14.80
CA PRO A 189 10.56 -11.90 -15.44
C PRO A 189 11.40 -12.97 -14.71
N GLY A 190 12.32 -12.56 -13.84
CA GLY A 190 13.18 -13.46 -13.06
C GLY A 190 12.70 -13.70 -11.63
N LEU A 191 11.56 -13.14 -11.22
CA LEU A 191 11.04 -13.35 -9.88
C LEU A 191 10.48 -14.78 -9.71
N PRO A 192 10.73 -15.42 -8.55
CA PRO A 192 10.02 -16.64 -8.18
C PRO A 192 8.51 -16.44 -8.16
N GLU A 193 7.75 -17.47 -8.51
CA GLU A 193 6.29 -17.40 -8.60
C GLU A 193 5.63 -16.89 -7.31
N GLU A 194 6.10 -17.33 -6.14
CA GLU A 194 5.58 -16.87 -4.84
C GLU A 194 5.76 -15.36 -4.64
N ARG A 195 6.86 -14.78 -5.15
CA ARG A 195 7.14 -13.34 -5.08
C ARG A 195 6.31 -12.56 -6.11
N LEU A 196 6.16 -13.14 -7.29
CA LEU A 196 5.31 -12.59 -8.34
C LEU A 196 3.84 -12.57 -7.90
N ASN A 197 3.38 -13.58 -7.16
CA ASN A 197 2.02 -13.62 -6.61
C ASN A 197 1.78 -12.52 -5.57
N ILE A 198 2.78 -12.16 -4.74
CA ILE A 198 2.69 -10.98 -3.88
C ILE A 198 2.43 -9.73 -4.74
N LEU A 199 3.25 -9.52 -5.79
CA LEU A 199 3.06 -8.37 -6.69
C LEU A 199 1.67 -8.35 -7.32
N LYS A 200 1.26 -9.48 -7.90
CA LYS A 200 -0.05 -9.61 -8.54
C LYS A 200 -1.18 -9.24 -7.58
N SER A 201 -1.09 -9.66 -6.32
CA SER A 201 -2.13 -9.38 -5.32
C SER A 201 -2.28 -7.89 -4.95
N LEU A 202 -1.32 -7.04 -5.32
CA LEU A 202 -1.35 -5.60 -5.06
C LEU A 202 -1.88 -4.78 -6.24
N LEU A 203 -2.14 -5.40 -7.39
CA LEU A 203 -2.56 -4.73 -8.63
C LEU A 203 -4.04 -5.06 -8.95
N PRO A 204 -4.82 -4.03 -9.36
CA PRO A 204 -4.49 -2.60 -9.35
C PRO A 204 -4.34 -2.08 -7.92
N VAL A 205 -3.67 -0.94 -7.74
CA VAL A 205 -3.52 -0.34 -6.39
C VAL A 205 -4.87 0.05 -5.81
N ILE A 206 -5.04 -0.12 -4.49
CA ILE A 206 -6.27 0.28 -3.79
C ILE A 206 -6.47 1.80 -3.91
N GLY A 207 -5.41 2.55 -3.75
CA GLY A 207 -5.42 4.00 -3.93
C GLY A 207 -6.17 4.78 -2.86
N GLU A 208 -6.61 4.15 -1.76
CA GLU A 208 -7.32 4.82 -0.66
C GLU A 208 -6.41 5.02 0.57
N ARG A 209 -6.73 6.05 1.33
CA ARG A 209 -5.98 6.46 2.52
C ARG A 209 -6.55 5.77 3.76
N PRO A 210 -5.70 5.21 4.65
CA PRO A 210 -6.18 4.56 5.86
C PRO A 210 -6.50 5.55 6.96
N TYR A 211 -7.33 5.12 7.91
CA TYR A 211 -7.37 5.66 9.26
C TYR A 211 -6.26 5.02 10.08
N ILE A 212 -5.43 5.84 10.71
CA ILE A 212 -4.45 5.40 11.71
C ILE A 212 -5.12 5.49 13.07
N LEU A 213 -5.26 4.37 13.78
CA LEU A 213 -6.10 4.29 14.98
C LEU A 213 -5.33 4.53 16.28
N ASP A 214 -4.01 4.42 16.25
CA ASP A 214 -3.11 4.48 17.41
C ASP A 214 -1.96 5.48 17.23
N TRP A 215 -2.28 6.66 16.68
CA TRP A 215 -1.31 7.70 16.31
C TRP A 215 -0.30 8.06 17.40
N PHE A 216 -0.69 8.07 18.65
CA PHE A 216 0.14 8.53 19.76
C PHE A 216 0.44 7.43 20.79
N ASP A 217 -0.01 6.21 20.54
CA ASP A 217 0.19 5.08 21.45
C ASP A 217 1.60 4.49 21.34
N SER A 218 2.21 4.58 20.13
CA SER A 218 3.54 4.07 19.85
C SER A 218 4.27 4.91 18.80
N SER A 219 5.58 4.72 18.67
CA SER A 219 6.40 5.43 17.67
C SER A 219 6.06 5.03 16.23
N THR A 220 5.50 3.85 16.01
CA THR A 220 5.10 3.34 14.70
C THR A 220 3.69 2.77 14.81
N PRO A 221 2.73 3.23 14.01
CA PRO A 221 1.36 2.74 14.06
C PRO A 221 1.28 1.22 13.93
N GLN A 222 0.46 0.59 14.78
CA GLN A 222 0.23 -0.85 14.78
C GLN A 222 -1.14 -1.23 14.25
N ARG A 223 -2.09 -0.28 14.20
CA ARG A 223 -3.49 -0.51 13.81
C ARG A 223 -3.93 0.50 12.77
N ILE A 224 -4.34 -0.01 11.63
CA ILE A 224 -4.90 0.82 10.55
C ILE A 224 -6.18 0.20 10.02
N GLN A 225 -7.05 1.05 9.47
CA GLN A 225 -8.31 0.66 8.85
C GLN A 225 -8.51 1.41 7.55
N LEU A 226 -9.03 0.71 6.53
CA LEU A 226 -9.61 1.30 5.33
C LEU A 226 -11.07 0.91 5.25
N ASP A 227 -11.91 1.86 4.87
CA ASP A 227 -13.30 1.62 4.53
C ASP A 227 -13.42 1.58 3.01
N LEU A 228 -13.93 0.48 2.50
CA LEU A 228 -14.08 0.22 1.07
C LEU A 228 -15.54 -0.10 0.75
N ASP A 229 -15.92 0.15 -0.51
CA ASP A 229 -17.24 -0.16 -1.04
C ASP A 229 -17.12 -0.69 -2.47
N GLY A 230 -18.09 -1.51 -2.88
CA GLY A 230 -18.10 -2.10 -4.21
C GLY A 230 -19.36 -2.90 -4.48
N PRO A 231 -19.41 -3.69 -5.55
CA PRO A 231 -20.61 -4.46 -5.92
C PRO A 231 -21.11 -5.40 -4.82
N THR A 232 -20.23 -5.84 -3.91
CA THR A 232 -20.58 -6.73 -2.78
C THR A 232 -21.06 -5.99 -1.53
N GLY A 233 -21.24 -4.66 -1.62
CA GLY A 233 -21.49 -3.77 -0.49
C GLY A 233 -20.22 -3.36 0.27
N PRO A 234 -20.35 -2.58 1.34
CA PRO A 234 -19.24 -2.04 2.10
C PRO A 234 -18.50 -3.12 2.89
N TRP A 235 -17.19 -2.92 3.06
CA TRP A 235 -16.35 -3.72 3.96
C TRP A 235 -15.19 -2.89 4.50
N HIS A 236 -14.54 -3.42 5.52
CA HIS A 236 -13.39 -2.80 6.13
C HIS A 236 -12.16 -3.67 5.96
N LEU A 237 -11.02 -3.06 5.59
CA LEU A 237 -9.72 -3.70 5.71
C LEU A 237 -9.05 -3.21 6.98
N VAL A 238 -8.61 -4.14 7.80
CA VAL A 238 -7.91 -3.86 9.05
C VAL A 238 -6.54 -4.50 9.01
N ALA A 239 -5.50 -3.76 9.41
CA ALA A 239 -4.19 -4.36 9.60
C ALA A 239 -3.69 -4.19 11.03
N LEU A 240 -3.09 -5.27 11.56
CA LEU A 240 -2.44 -5.36 12.86
C LEU A 240 -0.98 -5.70 12.64
N PHE A 241 -0.07 -4.79 12.98
CA PHE A 241 1.37 -4.96 12.77
C PHE A 241 2.08 -5.42 14.05
N ASN A 242 3.04 -6.32 13.88
CA ASN A 242 4.04 -6.63 14.89
C ASN A 242 5.38 -6.00 14.50
N TRP A 243 5.75 -4.89 15.12
CA TRP A 243 7.04 -4.21 14.87
C TRP A 243 8.18 -4.74 15.72
N GLU A 244 7.89 -5.66 16.66
CA GLU A 244 8.88 -6.24 17.57
C GLU A 244 9.80 -7.25 16.87
N GLU A 245 10.99 -7.46 17.43
CA GLU A 245 11.97 -8.44 16.94
C GLU A 245 11.64 -9.89 17.38
N THR A 246 10.53 -10.08 18.10
CA THR A 246 10.04 -11.37 18.58
C THR A 246 8.58 -11.57 18.18
N PRO A 247 8.14 -12.83 18.05
CA PRO A 247 6.72 -13.12 17.84
C PRO A 247 5.86 -12.53 18.97
N GLN A 248 4.70 -11.98 18.61
CA GLN A 248 3.73 -11.40 19.55
C GLN A 248 2.33 -11.89 19.22
N ASP A 249 1.51 -12.05 20.23
CA ASP A 249 0.08 -12.23 20.01
C ASP A 249 -0.56 -10.93 19.59
N LYS A 250 -1.40 -10.95 18.55
CA LYS A 250 -2.19 -9.81 18.12
C LYS A 250 -3.66 -10.09 18.32
N ILE A 251 -4.38 -9.11 18.83
CA ILE A 251 -5.79 -9.23 19.15
C ILE A 251 -6.56 -8.23 18.32
N PHE A 252 -7.53 -8.71 17.56
CA PHE A 252 -8.51 -7.88 16.90
C PHE A 252 -9.75 -7.78 17.78
N LYS A 253 -10.10 -6.56 18.17
CA LYS A 253 -11.32 -6.22 18.91
C LYS A 253 -12.11 -5.21 18.09
N PRO A 254 -13.33 -5.51 17.63
CA PRO A 254 -14.13 -4.59 16.82
C PRO A 254 -14.28 -3.19 17.43
N GLY A 255 -14.41 -3.09 18.75
CA GLY A 255 -14.54 -1.81 19.46
C GLY A 255 -13.28 -0.91 19.42
N GLU A 256 -12.13 -1.42 19.00
CA GLU A 256 -10.90 -0.63 18.80
C GLU A 256 -10.79 -0.05 17.38
N PHE A 257 -11.81 -0.27 16.54
CA PHE A 257 -11.88 0.15 15.13
C PHE A 257 -13.17 0.94 14.88
N TYR A 258 -13.24 1.68 13.78
CA TYR A 258 -14.46 2.37 13.36
C TYR A 258 -15.42 1.37 12.68
N LEU A 259 -15.86 0.36 13.44
CA LEU A 259 -16.78 -0.68 13.00
C LEU A 259 -18.10 -0.53 13.76
N GLU A 260 -19.20 -0.87 13.11
CA GLU A 260 -20.45 -1.05 13.83
C GLU A 260 -20.30 -2.23 14.80
N SER A 261 -20.30 -1.95 16.10
CA SER A 261 -20.00 -2.94 17.14
C SER A 261 -21.10 -3.97 17.37
N SER A 262 -22.29 -3.75 16.81
CA SER A 262 -23.44 -4.64 16.92
C SER A 262 -23.53 -5.61 15.74
N GLY A 263 -23.72 -6.89 16.04
CA GLY A 263 -23.94 -7.93 15.03
C GLY A 263 -22.76 -8.86 14.82
N GLU A 264 -23.04 -9.98 14.17
CA GLU A 264 -22.04 -10.98 13.79
C GLU A 264 -21.20 -10.51 12.62
N MET A 265 -19.96 -10.98 12.52
CA MET A 265 -19.02 -10.56 11.47
C MET A 265 -18.26 -11.76 10.91
N TYR A 266 -17.88 -11.65 9.64
CA TYR A 266 -16.81 -12.43 9.05
C TYR A 266 -15.51 -11.62 9.06
N ALA A 267 -14.40 -12.27 9.39
CA ALA A 267 -13.06 -11.72 9.33
C ALA A 267 -12.16 -12.67 8.54
N ARG A 268 -11.75 -12.29 7.33
CA ARG A 268 -10.87 -13.10 6.49
C ARG A 268 -9.45 -12.56 6.51
N GLU A 269 -8.51 -13.37 7.00
CA GLU A 269 -7.09 -13.07 6.99
C GLU A 269 -6.51 -13.35 5.61
N PHE A 270 -5.81 -12.36 5.03
CA PHE A 270 -5.36 -12.40 3.64
C PHE A 270 -4.20 -13.37 3.40
N TRP A 271 -3.09 -13.22 4.16
CA TRP A 271 -1.86 -13.95 3.89
C TRP A 271 -1.95 -15.44 4.17
N LYS A 272 -2.76 -15.85 5.14
CA LYS A 272 -3.00 -17.26 5.49
C LYS A 272 -4.25 -17.84 4.85
N GLY A 273 -5.11 -17.00 4.27
CA GLY A 273 -6.37 -17.43 3.67
C GLY A 273 -7.33 -18.08 4.67
N GLN A 274 -7.42 -17.53 5.89
CA GLN A 274 -8.27 -18.06 6.95
C GLN A 274 -9.44 -17.13 7.22
N THR A 275 -10.67 -17.68 7.19
CA THR A 275 -11.89 -16.95 7.54
C THR A 275 -12.36 -17.36 8.94
N HIS A 276 -12.64 -16.36 9.76
CA HIS A 276 -13.16 -16.46 11.11
C HIS A 276 -14.57 -15.89 11.17
N GLN A 277 -15.40 -16.45 12.05
CA GLN A 277 -16.72 -15.90 12.38
C GLN A 277 -16.67 -15.34 13.80
N LEU A 278 -17.09 -14.08 13.96
CA LEU A 278 -17.33 -13.48 15.28
C LEU A 278 -18.84 -13.50 15.50
N LEU A 279 -19.30 -14.48 16.26
CA LEU A 279 -20.70 -14.67 16.61
C LEU A 279 -21.05 -13.89 17.88
N GLU A 280 -22.33 -13.63 18.10
CA GLU A 280 -22.78 -13.05 19.36
C GLU A 280 -22.56 -14.02 20.52
N SER A 281 -22.03 -13.49 21.63
CA SER A 281 -21.80 -14.21 22.86
C SER A 281 -22.31 -13.39 24.03
N ASP A 282 -23.06 -14.01 24.92
CA ASP A 282 -23.69 -13.34 26.07
C ASP A 282 -22.68 -12.87 27.13
N ASP A 283 -21.44 -13.38 27.13
CA ASP A 283 -20.52 -13.26 28.26
C ASP A 283 -19.17 -12.59 27.99
N ASN A 284 -18.78 -12.27 26.74
CA ASN A 284 -17.45 -11.76 26.45
C ASN A 284 -17.40 -10.73 25.31
N GLU A 285 -16.49 -9.76 25.45
CA GLU A 285 -16.09 -8.86 24.36
C GLU A 285 -15.64 -9.69 23.16
N LYS A 286 -16.26 -9.45 21.98
CA LYS A 286 -15.90 -10.13 20.74
C LYS A 286 -14.44 -9.83 20.39
N CYS A 287 -13.63 -10.85 20.25
CA CYS A 287 -12.25 -10.68 19.81
C CYS A 287 -11.74 -11.90 19.01
N LEU A 288 -10.76 -11.68 18.17
CA LEU A 288 -9.96 -12.72 17.53
C LEU A 288 -8.53 -12.61 18.01
N VAL A 289 -7.99 -13.71 18.48
CA VAL A 289 -6.58 -13.81 18.90
C VAL A 289 -5.79 -14.47 17.79
N PHE A 290 -4.74 -13.78 17.32
CA PHE A 290 -3.75 -14.30 16.38
C PHE A 290 -2.47 -14.57 17.15
N PRO A 291 -2.27 -15.83 17.59
CA PRO A 291 -1.12 -16.16 18.40
C PRO A 291 0.17 -16.15 17.59
N GLN A 292 1.26 -15.74 18.22
CA GLN A 292 2.61 -15.83 17.71
C GLN A 292 2.78 -15.24 16.29
N VAL A 293 2.19 -14.07 16.06
CA VAL A 293 2.48 -13.31 14.81
C VAL A 293 3.98 -13.07 14.75
N PRO A 294 4.66 -13.52 13.69
CA PRO A 294 6.11 -13.45 13.61
C PRO A 294 6.67 -12.05 13.83
N ALA A 295 7.93 -11.97 14.22
CA ALA A 295 8.67 -10.72 14.22
C ALA A 295 8.49 -9.98 12.88
N HIS A 296 8.21 -8.68 12.93
CA HIS A 296 7.96 -7.81 11.78
C HIS A 296 6.77 -8.25 10.90
N GLY A 297 5.85 -9.03 11.46
CA GLY A 297 4.70 -9.58 10.74
C GLY A 297 3.48 -8.66 10.74
N VAL A 298 2.51 -9.01 9.91
CA VAL A 298 1.24 -8.31 9.78
C VAL A 298 0.09 -9.32 9.67
N ILE A 299 -1.06 -8.96 10.23
CA ILE A 299 -2.36 -9.58 9.99
C ILE A 299 -3.18 -8.57 9.17
N VAL A 300 -3.74 -9.00 8.04
CA VAL A 300 -4.61 -8.18 7.19
C VAL A 300 -5.98 -8.85 7.10
N LEU A 301 -7.00 -8.20 7.65
CA LEU A 301 -8.36 -8.73 7.74
C LEU A 301 -9.31 -7.96 6.84
N ALA A 302 -10.10 -8.66 6.03
CA ALA A 302 -11.34 -8.12 5.49
C ALA A 302 -12.48 -8.41 6.46
N ILE A 303 -13.13 -7.36 6.94
CA ILE A 303 -14.24 -7.44 7.91
C ILE A 303 -15.55 -7.12 7.20
N ARG A 304 -16.52 -8.01 7.32
CA ARG A 304 -17.86 -7.83 6.76
C ARG A 304 -18.92 -8.19 7.80
N ALA A 305 -20.02 -7.42 7.85
CA ALA A 305 -21.18 -7.81 8.65
C ALA A 305 -21.73 -9.16 8.12
N ARG A 306 -22.09 -10.07 9.04
CA ARG A 306 -22.65 -11.35 8.68
C ARG A 306 -24.16 -11.25 8.47
N HIS A 307 -24.64 -11.75 7.34
CA HIS A 307 -26.06 -11.85 6.98
C HIS A 307 -26.40 -13.31 6.69
N PRO A 308 -26.88 -14.10 7.67
CA PRO A 308 -26.97 -15.56 7.57
C PRO A 308 -27.94 -16.07 6.49
N TYR A 309 -28.82 -15.22 5.98
CA TYR A 309 -29.82 -15.59 4.96
C TYR A 309 -29.50 -15.04 3.55
N ARG A 310 -28.28 -14.56 3.33
CA ARG A 310 -27.87 -13.98 2.03
C ARG A 310 -26.50 -14.49 1.64
N SER A 311 -26.30 -14.72 0.35
CA SER A 311 -24.97 -14.96 -0.18
C SER A 311 -24.07 -13.75 0.04
N GLN A 312 -22.85 -13.97 0.50
CA GLN A 312 -21.87 -12.91 0.76
C GLN A 312 -20.50 -13.28 0.21
N TYR A 313 -19.82 -12.28 -0.33
CA TYR A 313 -18.41 -12.35 -0.67
C TYR A 313 -17.58 -12.13 0.59
N LEU A 314 -16.75 -13.09 0.96
CA LEU A 314 -15.92 -12.99 2.17
C LEU A 314 -14.53 -12.46 1.86
N GLY A 315 -14.00 -12.79 0.70
CA GLY A 315 -12.71 -12.33 0.21
C GLY A 315 -12.03 -13.34 -0.71
N SER A 316 -10.81 -13.01 -1.11
CA SER A 316 -10.00 -13.86 -1.99
C SER A 316 -8.52 -13.80 -1.63
N SER A 317 -7.72 -14.68 -2.23
CA SER A 317 -6.26 -14.55 -2.29
C SER A 317 -5.79 -13.80 -3.55
N LEU A 318 -6.72 -13.38 -4.40
CA LEU A 318 -6.42 -12.74 -5.68
C LEU A 318 -5.95 -11.29 -5.52
N HIS A 319 -6.53 -10.57 -4.56
CA HIS A 319 -6.23 -9.17 -4.34
C HIS A 319 -6.27 -8.83 -2.84
N ILE A 320 -5.33 -8.03 -2.36
CA ILE A 320 -5.21 -7.69 -0.94
C ILE A 320 -6.41 -6.91 -0.41
N SER A 321 -7.18 -6.22 -1.26
CA SER A 321 -8.43 -5.55 -0.86
C SER A 321 -9.53 -6.54 -0.49
N GLN A 322 -9.47 -7.77 -1.00
CA GLN A 322 -10.47 -8.82 -0.76
C GLN A 322 -11.90 -8.37 -1.14
N GLY A 323 -12.03 -7.68 -2.29
CA GLY A 323 -13.34 -7.22 -2.77
C GLY A 323 -13.30 -6.33 -4.02
N LEU A 324 -12.22 -5.55 -4.26
CA LEU A 324 -12.11 -4.68 -5.44
C LEU A 324 -11.96 -5.48 -6.75
N GLU A 325 -11.62 -6.76 -6.67
CA GLU A 325 -11.59 -7.67 -7.81
C GLU A 325 -12.99 -8.07 -8.32
N VAL A 326 -14.05 -7.80 -7.55
CA VAL A 326 -15.44 -8.12 -7.93
C VAL A 326 -16.00 -6.98 -8.78
N ALA A 327 -16.23 -7.26 -10.06
CA ALA A 327 -16.81 -6.31 -11.00
C ALA A 327 -18.35 -6.37 -11.03
N HIS A 328 -18.92 -7.57 -10.78
CA HIS A 328 -20.35 -7.78 -10.74
C HIS A 328 -20.72 -8.74 -9.60
N TRP A 329 -21.85 -8.47 -8.94
CA TRP A 329 -22.39 -9.28 -7.83
C TRP A 329 -23.91 -9.27 -7.88
N GLN A 330 -24.53 -10.41 -8.13
CA GLN A 330 -25.97 -10.53 -8.26
C GLN A 330 -26.50 -11.76 -7.51
N PRO A 331 -26.78 -11.66 -6.21
CA PRO A 331 -27.49 -12.70 -5.47
C PRO A 331 -28.99 -12.69 -5.80
N ARG A 332 -29.55 -13.87 -5.93
CA ARG A 332 -31.00 -14.14 -6.04
C ARG A 332 -31.39 -15.22 -5.03
N ASP A 333 -32.65 -15.57 -4.91
CA ASP A 333 -33.13 -16.50 -3.88
C ASP A 333 -32.33 -17.83 -3.81
N ASN A 334 -32.09 -18.47 -4.97
CA ASN A 334 -31.40 -19.75 -5.05
C ASN A 334 -30.19 -19.73 -6.00
N THR A 335 -29.77 -18.57 -6.42
CA THR A 335 -28.63 -18.42 -7.35
C THR A 335 -27.76 -17.23 -7.00
N LEU A 336 -26.48 -17.36 -7.29
CA LEU A 336 -25.51 -16.28 -7.21
C LEU A 336 -24.76 -16.20 -8.54
N GLU A 337 -24.75 -15.02 -9.16
CA GLU A 337 -23.89 -14.69 -10.30
C GLU A 337 -22.86 -13.62 -9.87
N LEU A 338 -21.59 -13.85 -10.15
CA LEU A 338 -20.55 -12.85 -9.92
C LEU A 338 -19.50 -12.87 -11.01
N GLU A 339 -18.88 -11.72 -11.23
CA GLU A 339 -17.75 -11.57 -12.14
C GLU A 339 -16.56 -11.00 -11.39
N LEU A 340 -15.42 -11.64 -11.56
CA LEU A 340 -14.13 -11.18 -11.08
C LEU A 340 -13.30 -10.64 -12.25
N VAL A 341 -12.59 -9.55 -12.04
CA VAL A 341 -11.72 -8.95 -13.05
C VAL A 341 -10.32 -8.74 -12.45
N ARG A 342 -9.31 -9.24 -13.16
CA ARG A 342 -7.91 -9.13 -12.77
C ARG A 342 -7.03 -8.88 -13.99
N PRO A 343 -5.91 -8.12 -13.88
CA PRO A 343 -4.99 -7.97 -15.00
C PRO A 343 -4.23 -9.29 -15.26
N GLY A 344 -4.43 -9.86 -16.47
CA GLY A 344 -3.70 -11.04 -16.96
C GLY A 344 -4.12 -12.36 -16.31
N ASP A 345 -3.18 -13.33 -16.30
CA ASP A 345 -3.41 -14.65 -15.71
C ASP A 345 -3.47 -14.57 -14.20
N SER A 346 -4.54 -15.10 -13.62
CA SER A 346 -4.83 -15.06 -12.20
C SER A 346 -5.21 -16.43 -11.68
N ARG A 347 -4.55 -16.86 -10.60
CA ARG A 347 -4.84 -18.08 -9.90
C ARG A 347 -4.94 -17.81 -8.42
N GLY A 348 -6.00 -18.31 -7.80
CA GLY A 348 -6.22 -18.11 -6.36
C GLY A 348 -7.52 -18.68 -5.89
N GLN A 349 -7.84 -18.39 -4.64
CA GLN A 349 -9.02 -18.90 -3.95
C GLN A 349 -9.98 -17.76 -3.63
N VAL A 350 -11.26 -17.99 -3.85
CA VAL A 350 -12.36 -17.11 -3.43
C VAL A 350 -13.16 -17.81 -2.34
N GLU A 351 -13.57 -17.08 -1.33
CA GLU A 351 -14.44 -17.57 -0.26
C GLU A 351 -15.76 -16.82 -0.25
N LEU A 352 -16.83 -17.59 -0.21
CA LEU A 352 -18.21 -17.11 -0.21
C LEU A 352 -18.95 -17.72 0.98
N ALA A 353 -19.86 -16.95 1.57
CA ALA A 353 -20.90 -17.51 2.43
C ALA A 353 -22.17 -17.74 1.55
N ILE A 354 -22.68 -18.98 1.55
CA ILE A 354 -23.87 -19.39 0.81
C ILE A 354 -24.88 -19.97 1.82
N PRO A 355 -26.11 -19.45 1.88
CA PRO A 355 -27.07 -19.79 2.94
C PRO A 355 -27.76 -21.14 2.75
N GLY A 356 -27.36 -21.95 1.80
CA GLY A 356 -27.96 -23.25 1.50
C GLY A 356 -26.96 -24.27 0.98
N GLN A 357 -27.46 -25.42 0.57
CA GLN A 357 -26.63 -26.47 -0.01
C GLN A 357 -26.33 -26.12 -1.49
N ILE A 358 -25.05 -26.03 -1.84
CA ILE A 358 -24.64 -25.82 -3.23
C ILE A 358 -24.93 -27.09 -4.03
N GLU A 359 -25.66 -26.92 -5.13
CA GLU A 359 -26.03 -28.00 -6.08
C GLU A 359 -25.11 -27.98 -7.30
N LEU A 360 -24.77 -26.79 -7.78
CA LEU A 360 -23.93 -26.61 -8.96
C LEU A 360 -23.14 -25.33 -8.84
N ALA A 361 -21.86 -25.37 -9.17
CA ALA A 361 -21.04 -24.20 -9.37
C ALA A 361 -20.32 -24.26 -10.72
N THR A 362 -20.26 -23.15 -11.44
CA THR A 362 -19.59 -23.06 -12.74
C THR A 362 -18.63 -21.86 -12.78
N LEU A 363 -17.53 -22.03 -13.52
CA LEU A 363 -16.58 -20.97 -13.90
C LEU A 363 -16.58 -20.89 -15.43
N ASN A 364 -16.96 -19.74 -15.98
CA ASN A 364 -17.08 -19.54 -17.42
C ASN A 364 -17.90 -20.66 -18.10
N GLN A 365 -19.05 -21.02 -17.51
CA GLN A 365 -19.98 -22.09 -17.92
C GLN A 365 -19.45 -23.52 -17.74
N SER A 366 -18.24 -23.74 -17.26
CA SER A 366 -17.68 -25.06 -16.99
C SER A 366 -17.86 -25.41 -15.50
N PRO A 367 -18.30 -26.63 -15.14
CA PRO A 367 -18.44 -27.02 -13.75
C PRO A 367 -17.11 -26.92 -12.98
N ILE A 368 -17.18 -26.40 -11.74
CA ILE A 368 -16.05 -26.36 -10.82
C ILE A 368 -16.40 -27.02 -9.50
N SER A 369 -15.37 -27.50 -8.81
CA SER A 369 -15.50 -28.02 -7.46
C SER A 369 -15.36 -26.91 -6.43
N TRP A 370 -15.88 -27.17 -5.24
CA TRP A 370 -15.75 -26.31 -4.05
C TRP A 370 -15.43 -27.14 -2.82
N GLN A 371 -14.95 -26.46 -1.80
CA GLN A 371 -14.72 -27.06 -0.48
C GLN A 371 -15.58 -26.34 0.55
N SER A 372 -16.43 -27.08 1.25
CA SER A 372 -17.15 -26.56 2.41
C SER A 372 -16.20 -26.50 3.60
N LYS A 373 -16.02 -25.32 4.21
CA LYS A 373 -15.10 -25.13 5.35
C LYS A 373 -15.82 -25.27 6.68
N SER A 374 -16.70 -24.35 7.02
CA SER A 374 -17.51 -24.39 8.24
C SER A 374 -18.80 -23.64 8.05
N GLY A 375 -19.90 -24.22 8.50
CA GLY A 375 -21.23 -23.59 8.35
C GLY A 375 -21.56 -23.31 6.89
N ASP A 376 -21.80 -22.05 6.58
CA ASP A 376 -22.16 -21.52 5.28
C ASP A 376 -20.96 -21.08 4.41
N ILE A 377 -19.71 -21.31 4.88
CA ILE A 377 -18.49 -20.87 4.19
C ILE A 377 -18.02 -21.93 3.19
N HIS A 378 -17.88 -21.50 1.95
CA HIS A 378 -17.39 -22.33 0.84
C HIS A 378 -16.22 -21.65 0.12
N SER A 379 -15.26 -22.42 -0.33
CA SER A 379 -14.06 -21.95 -1.00
C SER A 379 -13.95 -22.56 -2.39
N PHE A 380 -13.57 -21.75 -3.37
CA PHE A 380 -13.46 -22.07 -4.78
C PHE A 380 -12.05 -21.76 -5.27
N ASP A 381 -11.37 -22.75 -5.81
CA ASP A 381 -10.08 -22.57 -6.47
C ASP A 381 -10.32 -22.14 -7.91
N LEU A 382 -9.75 -21.02 -8.31
CA LEU A 382 -9.95 -20.39 -9.60
C LEU A 382 -8.64 -20.26 -10.36
N ASP A 383 -8.72 -20.47 -11.68
CA ASP A 383 -7.64 -20.21 -12.64
C ASP A 383 -8.27 -19.62 -13.91
N PHE A 384 -7.94 -18.37 -14.25
CA PHE A 384 -8.57 -17.64 -15.33
C PHE A 384 -7.66 -16.54 -15.91
N HIS A 385 -8.00 -16.09 -17.11
CA HIS A 385 -7.35 -14.96 -17.78
C HIS A 385 -8.28 -13.75 -17.80
N GLN A 386 -7.86 -12.65 -17.21
CA GLN A 386 -8.52 -11.33 -17.14
C GLN A 386 -9.88 -11.32 -16.44
N SER A 387 -10.82 -12.20 -16.75
CA SER A 387 -12.12 -12.25 -16.10
C SER A 387 -12.60 -13.67 -15.83
N ALA A 388 -13.39 -13.81 -14.76
CA ALA A 388 -14.02 -15.05 -14.34
C ALA A 388 -15.50 -14.81 -14.04
N GLN A 389 -16.38 -15.47 -14.79
CA GLN A 389 -17.81 -15.50 -14.49
C GLN A 389 -18.13 -16.75 -13.68
N ILE A 390 -18.64 -16.58 -12.49
CA ILE A 390 -19.00 -17.66 -11.57
C ILE A 390 -20.51 -17.63 -11.39
N ALA A 391 -21.15 -18.79 -11.58
CA ALA A 391 -22.55 -18.98 -11.26
C ALA A 391 -22.72 -20.16 -10.29
N ILE A 392 -23.52 -19.96 -9.25
CA ILE A 392 -23.75 -20.94 -8.19
C ILE A 392 -25.26 -21.11 -8.01
N ASN A 393 -25.75 -22.37 -8.08
CA ASN A 393 -27.10 -22.76 -7.73
C ASN A 393 -27.07 -23.45 -6.37
N TYR A 394 -27.98 -23.11 -5.48
CA TYR A 394 -28.10 -23.67 -4.13
C TYR A 394 -29.57 -23.74 -3.69
N SER A 395 -29.87 -24.60 -2.71
CA SER A 395 -31.23 -24.84 -2.19
C SER A 395 -31.33 -24.63 -0.69
#